data_f2a0b63013480d1c23b82cf9de230443
#
_entry.id   f2a0b63013480d1c23b82cf9de230443
#
_cell.length_a   1.000
_cell.length_b   1.000
_cell.length_c   1.000
_cell.angle_alpha   90.00
_cell.angle_beta   90.00
_cell.angle_gamma   90.00
#
_symmetry.space_group_name_H-M   'P 1'
#
loop_
_entity.id
_entity.type
_entity.pdbx_description
1 polymer ?
#
loop_
_entity_poly.entity_id
_entity_poly.type
_entity_poly.pdbx_seq_one_letter_code
_entity_poly.pdbx_strand_id
1 'polypeptide(L)'
;MAKQTSLLKFRGKLGDLIGYKVGKTFYVRSAPELVHQTYRTQIASGYFGKASRLGAVMRRAMKGMLHVPSEPGAVNSLNKALLHVLRQDDMNRRKQFIPRNFGELQGFSFTPHASLDRVLEVKPTIVRDYHGRLHVTVPAIGAHACNPRATHVCIRAVAVHVHPGRTTATASASEPVLLSAGEPSEAFTLVVPGVRDVVSCVILEVTSVQEEHGRYYQLQNRKYSAAEVIAVLGPKSAQAMQVHSPYASRMRQRLPLVEGLIIHPMQRE
;
A
#
# COMPACT_ATOMS: atom_id res chain seq x y z
N MET A 1 12.92 33.48 -16.34
CA MET A 1 12.46 32.24 -17.00
C MET A 1 11.96 32.60 -18.39
N ALA A 2 12.40 31.92 -19.41
CA ALA A 2 11.95 32.13 -20.78
C ALA A 2 11.20 30.90 -21.30
N LYS A 3 10.16 31.13 -22.12
CA LYS A 3 9.42 30.06 -22.79
C LYS A 3 10.17 29.65 -24.05
N GLN A 4 10.32 28.32 -24.27
CA GLN A 4 10.91 27.80 -25.50
C GLN A 4 9.85 27.86 -26.62
N THR A 5 10.03 28.76 -27.55
CA THR A 5 9.13 28.96 -28.70
C THR A 5 9.67 28.33 -29.99
N SER A 6 10.94 27.85 -29.97
CA SER A 6 11.60 27.23 -31.13
C SER A 6 10.98 25.86 -31.50
N LEU A 7 11.23 25.43 -32.72
CA LEU A 7 10.86 24.09 -33.22
C LEU A 7 11.53 22.97 -32.38
N LEU A 8 12.78 23.18 -31.96
CA LEU A 8 13.53 22.24 -31.12
C LEU A 8 13.34 22.62 -29.65
N LYS A 9 12.64 21.78 -28.90
CA LYS A 9 12.42 21.90 -27.47
C LYS A 9 13.26 20.86 -26.74
N PHE A 10 14.03 21.28 -25.73
CA PHE A 10 14.89 20.37 -24.97
C PHE A 10 14.50 20.33 -23.49
N ARG A 11 14.89 19.23 -22.85
CA ARG A 11 14.80 19.02 -21.40
C ARG A 11 16.15 18.58 -20.89
N GLY A 12 16.54 19.08 -19.71
CA GLY A 12 17.82 18.79 -19.10
C GLY A 12 18.76 19.99 -19.14
N LYS A 13 20.03 19.76 -18.77
CA LYS A 13 21.06 20.78 -18.75
C LYS A 13 21.78 20.83 -20.11
N LEU A 14 21.92 22.02 -20.65
CA LEU A 14 22.67 22.31 -21.87
C LEU A 14 23.56 23.52 -21.58
N GLY A 15 24.86 23.29 -21.35
CA GLY A 15 25.76 24.35 -20.89
C GLY A 15 25.24 24.99 -19.61
N ASP A 16 25.07 26.30 -19.62
CA ASP A 16 24.54 27.07 -18.49
C ASP A 16 23.01 27.24 -18.51
N LEU A 17 22.32 26.51 -19.40
CA LEU A 17 20.87 26.52 -19.50
C LEU A 17 20.28 25.22 -19.00
N ILE A 18 19.12 25.34 -18.33
CA ILE A 18 18.28 24.21 -17.91
C ILE A 18 16.93 24.32 -18.58
N GLY A 19 16.66 23.37 -19.49
CA GLY A 19 15.36 23.19 -20.11
C GLY A 19 14.45 22.31 -19.22
N TYR A 20 13.22 22.70 -19.02
CA TYR A 20 12.22 21.94 -18.26
C TYR A 20 10.83 22.14 -18.81
N LYS A 21 9.92 21.23 -18.46
CA LYS A 21 8.53 21.23 -18.92
C LYS A 21 7.59 21.43 -17.73
N VAL A 22 6.64 22.35 -17.87
CA VAL A 22 5.54 22.56 -16.92
C VAL A 22 4.23 22.36 -17.67
N GLY A 23 3.50 21.31 -17.32
CA GLY A 23 2.31 20.93 -18.07
C GLY A 23 2.66 20.61 -19.54
N LYS A 24 2.07 21.34 -20.48
CA LYS A 24 2.33 21.22 -21.93
C LYS A 24 3.40 22.18 -22.46
N THR A 25 3.90 23.10 -21.63
CA THR A 25 4.80 24.20 -22.05
C THR A 25 6.23 23.92 -21.63
N PHE A 26 7.17 24.24 -22.51
CA PHE A 26 8.61 24.13 -22.28
C PHE A 26 9.19 25.50 -21.91
N TYR A 27 10.07 25.49 -20.91
CA TYR A 27 10.75 26.68 -20.39
C TYR A 27 12.24 26.44 -20.33
N VAL A 28 12.99 27.55 -20.31
CA VAL A 28 14.43 27.57 -20.09
C VAL A 28 14.78 28.56 -18.99
N ARG A 29 15.75 28.24 -18.19
CA ARG A 29 16.37 29.13 -17.20
C ARG A 29 17.87 28.94 -17.19
N SER A 30 18.60 29.95 -16.73
CA SER A 30 20.02 29.78 -16.43
C SER A 30 20.25 28.82 -15.29
N ALA A 31 21.29 28.01 -15.38
CA ALA A 31 21.75 27.22 -14.25
C ALA A 31 22.32 28.16 -13.18
N PRO A 32 21.99 27.98 -11.90
CA PRO A 32 22.66 28.73 -10.85
C PRO A 32 24.13 28.28 -10.77
N GLU A 33 25.04 29.22 -10.64
CA GLU A 33 26.47 28.94 -10.45
C GLU A 33 26.73 28.15 -9.17
N LEU A 34 26.07 28.55 -8.09
CA LEU A 34 26.15 27.89 -6.78
C LEU A 34 24.76 27.82 -6.14
N VAL A 35 24.40 26.63 -5.65
CA VAL A 35 23.16 26.45 -4.87
C VAL A 35 23.53 26.32 -3.41
N HIS A 36 23.41 27.43 -2.66
CA HIS A 36 23.56 27.40 -1.21
C HIS A 36 22.27 26.89 -0.56
N GLN A 37 22.37 25.72 0.07
CA GLN A 37 21.25 25.21 0.85
C GLN A 37 21.19 25.90 2.22
N THR A 38 20.04 26.47 2.55
CA THR A 38 19.81 26.98 3.89
C THR A 38 19.80 25.85 4.91
N TYR A 39 20.08 26.13 6.18
CA TYR A 39 20.02 25.15 7.27
C TYR A 39 18.67 24.42 7.32
N ARG A 40 17.55 25.16 7.10
CA ARG A 40 16.20 24.55 7.04
C ARG A 40 16.05 23.59 5.87
N THR A 41 16.60 23.92 4.70
CA THR A 41 16.59 23.06 3.53
C THR A 41 17.41 21.78 3.76
N GLN A 42 18.55 21.87 4.44
CA GLN A 42 19.37 20.71 4.80
C GLN A 42 18.63 19.77 5.76
N ILE A 43 17.96 20.32 6.80
CA ILE A 43 17.12 19.51 7.71
C ILE A 43 15.99 18.83 6.94
N ALA A 44 15.26 19.56 6.09
CA ALA A 44 14.15 19.02 5.32
C ALA A 44 14.60 17.90 4.37
N SER A 45 15.75 18.08 3.69
CA SER A 45 16.33 17.05 2.83
C SER A 45 16.76 15.80 3.62
N GLY A 46 17.29 15.98 4.83
CA GLY A 46 17.63 14.89 5.74
C GLY A 46 16.39 14.07 6.15
N TYR A 47 15.28 14.72 6.48
CA TYR A 47 14.03 14.04 6.80
C TYR A 47 13.43 13.32 5.58
N PHE A 48 13.46 13.96 4.42
CA PHE A 48 13.03 13.31 3.18
C PHE A 48 13.89 12.08 2.87
N GLY A 49 15.21 12.16 3.07
CA GLY A 49 16.13 11.03 2.90
C GLY A 49 15.81 9.85 3.83
N LYS A 50 15.44 10.12 5.11
CA LYS A 50 14.99 9.07 6.05
C LYS A 50 13.69 8.42 5.56
N ALA A 51 12.69 9.22 5.18
CA ALA A 51 11.40 8.72 4.69
C ALA A 51 11.55 7.91 3.40
N SER A 52 12.35 8.39 2.46
CA SER A 52 12.61 7.71 1.19
C SER A 52 13.34 6.38 1.37
N ARG A 53 14.31 6.29 2.28
CA ARG A 53 14.99 5.03 2.62
C ARG A 53 14.03 4.01 3.19
N LEU A 54 13.21 4.39 4.17
CA LEU A 54 12.22 3.49 4.74
C LEU A 54 11.19 3.06 3.69
N GLY A 55 10.69 4.01 2.89
CA GLY A 55 9.77 3.72 1.78
C GLY A 55 10.36 2.75 0.76
N ALA A 56 11.65 2.86 0.44
CA ALA A 56 12.34 1.93 -0.45
C ALA A 56 12.42 0.51 0.13
N VAL A 57 12.68 0.40 1.44
CA VAL A 57 12.72 -0.90 2.15
C VAL A 57 11.35 -1.53 2.19
N MET A 58 10.29 -0.79 2.54
CA MET A 58 8.91 -1.28 2.54
C MET A 58 8.49 -1.76 1.15
N ARG A 59 8.74 -0.97 0.09
CA ARG A 59 8.41 -1.38 -1.29
C ARG A 59 9.14 -2.63 -1.72
N ARG A 60 10.42 -2.80 -1.35
CA ARG A 60 11.17 -4.03 -1.63
C ARG A 60 10.57 -5.24 -0.93
N ALA A 61 10.16 -5.08 0.33
CA ALA A 61 9.48 -6.15 1.08
C ALA A 61 8.15 -6.54 0.44
N MET A 62 7.37 -5.56 -0.05
CA MET A 62 6.08 -5.79 -0.71
C MET A 62 6.20 -6.31 -2.15
N LYS A 63 7.40 -6.26 -2.75
CA LYS A 63 7.59 -6.71 -4.14
C LYS A 63 7.21 -8.19 -4.29
N GLY A 64 6.26 -8.48 -5.18
CA GLY A 64 5.71 -9.82 -5.38
C GLY A 64 4.65 -10.24 -4.36
N MET A 65 4.39 -9.42 -3.31
CA MET A 65 3.31 -9.66 -2.36
C MET A 65 2.02 -8.94 -2.74
N LEU A 66 2.10 -7.73 -3.27
CA LEU A 66 0.95 -7.01 -3.82
C LEU A 66 0.83 -7.28 -5.32
N HIS A 67 -0.37 -7.60 -5.76
CA HIS A 67 -0.71 -7.91 -7.15
C HIS A 67 -1.48 -6.79 -7.85
N VAL A 68 -1.88 -5.74 -7.12
CA VAL A 68 -2.52 -4.57 -7.75
C VAL A 68 -1.60 -3.92 -8.78
N PRO A 69 -2.17 -3.33 -9.85
CA PRO A 69 -1.38 -2.63 -10.86
C PRO A 69 -0.52 -1.54 -10.25
N SER A 70 0.75 -1.48 -10.65
CA SER A 70 1.67 -0.42 -10.20
C SER A 70 1.19 0.95 -10.68
N GLU A 71 1.12 1.91 -9.74
CA GLU A 71 0.66 3.27 -10.01
C GLU A 71 1.83 4.24 -10.19
N PRO A 72 1.81 5.07 -11.24
CA PRO A 72 2.73 6.20 -11.34
C PRO A 72 2.57 7.13 -10.14
N GLY A 73 3.64 7.38 -9.42
CA GLY A 73 3.60 8.24 -8.24
C GLY A 73 3.40 7.52 -6.90
N ALA A 74 3.10 6.22 -6.86
CA ALA A 74 2.99 5.45 -5.61
C ALA A 74 4.22 5.58 -4.71
N VAL A 75 5.41 5.66 -5.32
CA VAL A 75 6.69 5.91 -4.61
C VAL A 75 6.64 7.24 -3.86
N ASN A 76 6.23 8.30 -4.54
CA ASN A 76 6.19 9.65 -3.96
C ASN A 76 5.08 9.77 -2.90
N SER A 77 3.93 9.13 -3.13
CA SER A 77 2.81 9.09 -2.17
C SER A 77 3.22 8.40 -0.88
N LEU A 78 3.86 7.22 -0.96
CA LEU A 78 4.35 6.51 0.22
C LEU A 78 5.44 7.32 0.95
N ASN A 79 6.39 7.90 0.22
CA ASN A 79 7.43 8.74 0.82
C ASN A 79 6.84 9.97 1.51
N LYS A 80 5.78 10.59 0.94
CA LYS A 80 5.06 11.71 1.56
C LYS A 80 4.36 11.27 2.85
N ALA A 81 3.67 10.12 2.83
CA ALA A 81 3.01 9.57 4.01
C ALA A 81 4.04 9.26 5.12
N LEU A 82 5.15 8.60 4.79
CA LEU A 82 6.22 8.33 5.75
C LEU A 82 6.91 9.60 6.28
N LEU A 83 7.03 10.64 5.44
CA LEU A 83 7.54 11.93 5.91
C LEU A 83 6.56 12.56 6.92
N HIS A 84 5.25 12.36 6.73
CA HIS A 84 4.25 12.80 7.71
C HIS A 84 4.40 12.04 9.03
N VAL A 85 4.47 10.70 9.00
CA VAL A 85 4.77 9.84 10.17
C VAL A 85 6.01 10.33 10.92
N LEU A 86 7.10 10.63 10.19
CA LEU A 86 8.36 11.11 10.79
C LEU A 86 8.19 12.48 11.48
N ARG A 87 7.38 13.38 10.89
CA ARG A 87 7.14 14.72 11.42
C ARG A 87 6.30 14.73 12.70
N GLN A 88 5.51 13.69 12.94
CA GLN A 88 4.74 13.52 14.19
C GLN A 88 5.60 13.20 15.43
N ASP A 89 6.88 13.00 15.25
CA ASP A 89 7.78 12.85 16.40
C ASP A 89 7.96 14.20 17.10
N ASP A 90 7.40 14.34 18.28
CA ASP A 90 7.44 15.50 19.15
C ASP A 90 8.50 15.37 20.28
N MET A 91 9.08 14.17 20.44
CA MET A 91 9.99 13.85 21.54
C MET A 91 11.46 14.07 21.19
N ASN A 92 11.81 13.90 19.91
CA ASN A 92 13.20 13.95 19.51
C ASN A 92 13.54 15.25 18.76
N ARG A 93 14.61 15.92 19.17
CA ARG A 93 15.12 17.11 18.48
C ARG A 93 15.45 16.80 17.00
N ARG A 94 15.98 15.59 16.74
CA ARG A 94 16.17 15.05 15.39
C ARG A 94 15.11 14.00 15.14
N LYS A 95 14.05 14.35 14.42
CA LYS A 95 12.89 13.50 14.14
C LYS A 95 13.28 12.06 13.81
N GLN A 96 12.60 11.09 14.44
CA GLN A 96 12.78 9.66 14.28
C GLN A 96 11.43 8.99 13.98
N PHE A 97 11.48 7.78 13.45
CA PHE A 97 10.28 6.96 13.30
C PHE A 97 9.95 6.31 14.64
N ILE A 98 8.86 6.74 15.26
CA ILE A 98 8.32 6.19 16.50
C ILE A 98 7.18 5.25 16.17
N PRO A 99 7.13 4.03 16.74
CA PRO A 99 6.10 3.02 16.44
C PRO A 99 4.66 3.55 16.49
N ARG A 100 4.32 4.35 17.51
CA ARG A 100 2.97 4.91 17.69
C ARG A 100 2.50 5.79 16.52
N ASN A 101 3.44 6.48 15.86
CA ASN A 101 3.12 7.45 14.81
C ASN A 101 2.80 6.77 13.47
N PHE A 102 3.11 5.48 13.32
CA PHE A 102 2.77 4.73 12.11
C PHE A 102 1.26 4.58 11.90
N GLY A 103 0.44 4.81 12.93
CA GLY A 103 -1.02 4.91 12.80
C GLY A 103 -1.47 5.87 11.70
N GLU A 104 -0.68 6.90 11.39
CA GLU A 104 -0.91 7.85 10.30
C GLU A 104 -0.88 7.21 8.89
N LEU A 105 -0.39 5.97 8.78
CA LEU A 105 -0.48 5.21 7.52
C LEU A 105 -1.82 4.49 7.34
N GLN A 106 -2.68 4.42 8.36
CA GLN A 106 -4.01 3.85 8.22
C GLN A 106 -4.82 4.66 7.19
N GLY A 107 -5.50 3.96 6.27
CA GLY A 107 -6.18 4.59 5.14
C GLY A 107 -5.26 4.97 3.97
N PHE A 108 -3.94 4.65 4.03
CA PHE A 108 -3.07 4.86 2.90
C PHE A 108 -3.41 3.89 1.77
N SER A 109 -3.79 4.44 0.61
CA SER A 109 -4.12 3.64 -0.59
C SER A 109 -2.94 3.56 -1.56
N PHE A 110 -2.67 2.33 -2.02
CA PHE A 110 -1.72 2.05 -3.11
C PHE A 110 -2.37 2.22 -4.49
N THR A 111 -3.70 2.32 -4.52
CA THR A 111 -4.53 2.39 -5.73
C THR A 111 -5.43 3.64 -5.71
N PRO A 112 -4.93 4.82 -6.08
CA PRO A 112 -5.68 6.08 -5.96
C PRO A 112 -6.95 6.14 -6.83
N HIS A 113 -7.09 5.24 -7.80
CA HIS A 113 -8.26 5.17 -8.70
C HIS A 113 -9.40 4.28 -8.19
N ALA A 114 -9.14 3.48 -7.14
CA ALA A 114 -10.14 2.64 -6.50
C ALA A 114 -9.89 2.64 -4.98
N SER A 115 -10.86 3.15 -4.22
CA SER A 115 -10.85 3.00 -2.76
C SER A 115 -11.37 1.63 -2.37
N LEU A 116 -10.89 1.12 -1.25
CA LEU A 116 -11.34 -0.16 -0.71
C LEU A 116 -12.84 -0.14 -0.39
N ASP A 117 -13.33 0.93 0.23
CA ASP A 117 -14.75 1.09 0.57
C ASP A 117 -15.68 0.99 -0.66
N ARG A 118 -15.19 1.40 -1.84
CA ARG A 118 -15.97 1.31 -3.08
C ARG A 118 -16.00 -0.10 -3.67
N VAL A 119 -14.96 -0.88 -3.43
CA VAL A 119 -14.80 -2.23 -4.00
C VAL A 119 -15.31 -3.29 -3.05
N LEU A 120 -15.27 -3.06 -1.74
CA LEU A 120 -15.60 -4.08 -0.72
C LEU A 120 -16.70 -3.64 0.22
N GLU A 121 -17.29 -2.55 0.23
CA GLU A 121 -18.45 -2.06 1.03
C GLU A 121 -18.55 -2.51 2.50
N VAL A 122 -17.58 -3.28 3.03
CA VAL A 122 -17.54 -3.80 4.41
C VAL A 122 -16.22 -3.43 5.08
N LYS A 123 -16.26 -3.27 6.41
CA LYS A 123 -15.07 -2.93 7.22
C LYS A 123 -14.52 -4.19 7.90
N PRO A 124 -13.34 -4.68 7.48
CA PRO A 124 -12.69 -5.80 8.14
C PRO A 124 -12.24 -5.45 9.56
N THR A 125 -12.25 -6.45 10.44
CA THR A 125 -11.67 -6.35 11.79
C THR A 125 -10.37 -7.12 11.86
N ILE A 126 -9.42 -6.64 12.69
CA ILE A 126 -8.09 -7.24 12.77
C ILE A 126 -7.74 -7.51 14.23
N VAL A 127 -7.30 -8.75 14.47
CA VAL A 127 -6.83 -9.19 15.77
C VAL A 127 -5.46 -9.83 15.61
N ARG A 128 -4.51 -9.48 16.49
CA ARG A 128 -3.22 -10.18 16.60
C ARG A 128 -3.33 -11.23 17.69
N ASP A 129 -3.05 -12.49 17.38
CA ASP A 129 -3.01 -13.57 18.36
C ASP A 129 -1.73 -13.53 19.22
N TYR A 130 -1.65 -14.41 20.21
CA TYR A 130 -0.50 -14.50 21.10
C TYR A 130 0.77 -15.05 20.42
N HIS A 131 0.65 -15.72 19.28
CA HIS A 131 1.77 -16.15 18.45
C HIS A 131 2.28 -15.04 17.51
N GLY A 132 1.55 -13.92 17.43
CA GLY A 132 1.86 -12.79 16.55
C GLY A 132 1.17 -12.84 15.19
N ARG A 133 0.42 -13.93 14.86
CA ARG A 133 -0.34 -14.02 13.61
C ARG A 133 -1.47 -12.99 13.60
N LEU A 134 -1.77 -12.49 12.42
CA LEU A 134 -2.79 -11.47 12.21
C LEU A 134 -4.02 -12.14 11.60
N HIS A 135 -5.14 -12.04 12.27
CA HIS A 135 -6.44 -12.52 11.82
C HIS A 135 -7.23 -11.33 11.30
N VAL A 136 -7.46 -11.29 9.99
CA VAL A 136 -8.26 -10.27 9.31
C VAL A 136 -9.61 -10.89 9.00
N THR A 137 -10.62 -10.55 9.78
CA THR A 137 -11.98 -11.03 9.58
C THR A 137 -12.75 -10.06 8.70
N VAL A 138 -13.16 -10.55 7.54
CA VAL A 138 -13.99 -9.82 6.57
C VAL A 138 -15.43 -10.25 6.84
N PRO A 139 -16.36 -9.32 7.15
CA PRO A 139 -17.78 -9.64 7.33
C PRO A 139 -18.40 -10.21 6.04
N ALA A 140 -19.60 -10.75 6.16
CA ALA A 140 -20.39 -11.15 4.99
C ALA A 140 -20.53 -9.97 4.02
N ILE A 141 -20.28 -10.25 2.74
CA ILE A 141 -20.33 -9.25 1.66
C ILE A 141 -21.62 -9.50 0.89
N GLY A 142 -22.44 -8.46 0.72
CA GLY A 142 -23.61 -8.52 -0.13
C GLY A 142 -23.25 -8.60 -1.62
N ALA A 143 -24.26 -8.70 -2.49
CA ALA A 143 -24.05 -8.58 -3.92
C ALA A 143 -23.45 -7.20 -4.22
N HIS A 144 -22.26 -7.18 -4.82
CA HIS A 144 -21.47 -5.97 -5.02
C HIS A 144 -21.11 -5.73 -6.50
N ALA A 145 -20.87 -4.48 -6.83
CA ALA A 145 -20.44 -4.11 -8.18
C ALA A 145 -19.00 -4.61 -8.43
N CYS A 146 -18.86 -5.52 -9.37
CA CYS A 146 -17.58 -6.08 -9.79
C CYS A 146 -17.23 -5.71 -11.24
N ASN A 147 -16.03 -6.06 -11.66
CA ASN A 147 -15.66 -5.92 -13.06
C ASN A 147 -16.55 -6.84 -13.92
N PRO A 148 -17.22 -6.32 -14.97
CA PRO A 148 -18.13 -7.12 -15.81
C PRO A 148 -17.47 -8.33 -16.50
N ARG A 149 -16.15 -8.35 -16.61
CA ARG A 149 -15.38 -9.47 -17.17
C ARG A 149 -14.86 -10.43 -16.10
N ALA A 150 -15.03 -10.11 -14.83
CA ALA A 150 -14.56 -10.96 -13.75
C ALA A 150 -15.52 -12.10 -13.51
N THR A 151 -15.00 -13.30 -13.35
CA THR A 151 -15.75 -14.45 -12.82
C THR A 151 -15.63 -14.52 -11.30
N HIS A 152 -14.50 -14.01 -10.74
CA HIS A 152 -14.24 -14.02 -9.32
C HIS A 152 -13.61 -12.71 -8.85
N VAL A 153 -13.75 -12.46 -7.55
CA VAL A 153 -13.01 -11.42 -6.82
C VAL A 153 -12.05 -12.13 -5.87
N CYS A 154 -10.78 -11.79 -5.98
CA CYS A 154 -9.73 -12.31 -5.11
C CYS A 154 -9.45 -11.32 -3.98
N ILE A 155 -9.57 -11.77 -2.73
CA ILE A 155 -9.30 -10.96 -1.55
C ILE A 155 -8.13 -11.58 -0.80
N ARG A 156 -7.15 -10.75 -0.43
CA ARG A 156 -5.95 -11.17 0.27
C ARG A 156 -5.48 -10.11 1.25
N ALA A 157 -4.94 -10.52 2.38
CA ALA A 157 -4.29 -9.64 3.33
C ALA A 157 -2.76 -9.74 3.19
N VAL A 158 -2.09 -8.60 3.19
CA VAL A 158 -0.62 -8.49 3.18
C VAL A 158 -0.19 -7.65 4.39
N ALA A 159 0.73 -8.17 5.20
CA ALA A 159 1.30 -7.43 6.31
C ALA A 159 2.74 -7.02 6.01
N VAL A 160 3.03 -5.73 6.19
CA VAL A 160 4.40 -5.20 6.13
C VAL A 160 4.88 -4.96 7.55
N HIS A 161 5.89 -5.69 7.95
CA HIS A 161 6.49 -5.65 9.28
C HIS A 161 7.71 -4.75 9.26
N VAL A 162 7.63 -3.62 9.95
CA VAL A 162 8.66 -2.57 9.94
C VAL A 162 9.40 -2.52 11.27
N HIS A 163 10.72 -2.54 11.23
CA HIS A 163 11.59 -2.17 12.34
C HIS A 163 12.07 -0.72 12.18
N PRO A 164 11.41 0.26 12.80
CA PRO A 164 11.73 1.68 12.56
C PRO A 164 13.17 2.04 12.90
N GLY A 165 13.69 1.54 14.03
CA GLY A 165 15.04 1.83 14.49
C GLY A 165 16.16 1.22 13.64
N ARG A 166 15.87 0.11 12.94
CA ARG A 166 16.84 -0.58 12.05
C ARG A 166 16.65 -0.25 10.57
N THR A 167 15.60 0.46 10.23
CA THR A 167 15.22 0.74 8.82
C THR A 167 15.17 -0.54 7.99
N THR A 168 14.58 -1.60 8.55
CA THR A 168 14.33 -2.87 7.87
C THR A 168 12.85 -3.17 7.82
N ALA A 169 12.41 -3.90 6.81
CA ALA A 169 11.05 -4.37 6.69
C ALA A 169 11.02 -5.75 6.02
N THR A 170 10.07 -6.58 6.45
CA THR A 170 9.68 -7.83 5.83
C THR A 170 8.20 -7.79 5.49
N ALA A 171 7.73 -8.68 4.63
CA ALA A 171 6.30 -8.79 4.34
C ALA A 171 5.88 -10.26 4.36
N SER A 172 4.63 -10.49 4.70
CA SER A 172 3.94 -11.76 4.64
C SER A 172 2.54 -11.56 4.09
N ALA A 173 1.97 -12.60 3.48
CA ALA A 173 0.62 -12.55 2.92
C ALA A 173 -0.20 -13.73 3.43
N SER A 174 -1.52 -13.58 3.44
CA SER A 174 -2.46 -14.67 3.63
C SER A 174 -2.59 -15.48 2.33
N GLU A 175 -3.15 -16.67 2.44
CA GLU A 175 -3.75 -17.34 1.29
C GLU A 175 -4.87 -16.46 0.71
N PRO A 176 -5.03 -16.43 -0.62
CA PRO A 176 -6.10 -15.70 -1.27
C PRO A 176 -7.45 -16.41 -1.07
N VAL A 177 -8.51 -15.63 -0.90
CA VAL A 177 -9.90 -16.11 -0.94
C VAL A 177 -10.52 -15.65 -2.24
N LEU A 178 -11.09 -16.59 -3.00
CA LEU A 178 -11.84 -16.31 -4.22
C LEU A 178 -13.33 -16.33 -3.92
N LEU A 179 -14.01 -15.28 -4.31
CA LEU A 179 -15.46 -15.13 -4.21
C LEU A 179 -16.04 -15.03 -5.62
N SER A 180 -17.19 -15.66 -5.87
CA SER A 180 -17.91 -15.48 -7.13
C SER A 180 -18.26 -14.01 -7.35
N ALA A 181 -18.01 -13.51 -8.55
CA ALA A 181 -18.24 -12.09 -8.84
C ALA A 181 -19.76 -11.77 -8.85
N GLY A 182 -20.14 -10.76 -8.06
CA GLY A 182 -21.53 -10.30 -7.97
C GLY A 182 -22.43 -11.13 -7.04
N GLU A 183 -21.94 -12.21 -6.45
CA GLU A 183 -22.67 -13.03 -5.50
C GLU A 183 -22.37 -12.63 -4.06
N PRO A 184 -23.33 -12.78 -3.13
CA PRO A 184 -23.05 -12.58 -1.71
C PRO A 184 -22.13 -13.66 -1.16
N SER A 185 -21.31 -13.31 -0.18
CA SER A 185 -20.42 -14.25 0.50
C SER A 185 -20.67 -14.25 2.01
N GLU A 186 -20.38 -15.37 2.65
CA GLU A 186 -20.31 -15.46 4.10
C GLU A 186 -19.08 -14.72 4.64
N ALA A 187 -19.08 -14.48 5.97
CA ALA A 187 -17.91 -13.92 6.64
C ALA A 187 -16.76 -14.93 6.65
N PHE A 188 -15.53 -14.45 6.41
CA PHE A 188 -14.33 -15.28 6.39
C PHE A 188 -13.16 -14.60 7.09
N THR A 189 -12.12 -15.36 7.43
CA THR A 189 -10.93 -14.84 8.09
C THR A 189 -9.67 -15.19 7.29
N LEU A 190 -8.91 -14.14 6.95
CA LEU A 190 -7.59 -14.25 6.36
C LEU A 190 -6.54 -14.29 7.47
N VAL A 191 -5.66 -15.29 7.45
CA VAL A 191 -4.60 -15.44 8.45
C VAL A 191 -3.26 -15.07 7.81
N VAL A 192 -2.62 -14.03 8.34
CA VAL A 192 -1.31 -13.57 7.87
C VAL A 192 -0.26 -13.95 8.89
N PRO A 193 0.85 -14.59 8.50
CA PRO A 193 1.99 -14.81 9.38
C PRO A 193 2.49 -13.47 9.93
N GLY A 194 2.62 -13.39 11.25
CA GLY A 194 3.01 -12.17 11.93
C GLY A 194 4.43 -12.23 12.51
N VAL A 195 4.98 -11.07 12.77
CA VAL A 195 6.26 -10.90 13.46
C VAL A 195 6.00 -10.15 14.77
N ARG A 196 6.67 -10.58 15.86
CA ARG A 196 6.58 -9.91 17.17
C ARG A 196 7.48 -8.68 17.21
N ASP A 197 7.17 -7.77 18.10
CA ASP A 197 7.99 -6.59 18.44
C ASP A 197 8.30 -5.64 17.27
N VAL A 198 7.42 -5.62 16.27
CA VAL A 198 7.51 -4.75 15.09
C VAL A 198 6.20 -3.98 14.88
N VAL A 199 6.29 -2.91 14.11
CA VAL A 199 5.11 -2.26 13.56
C VAL A 199 4.63 -3.07 12.37
N SER A 200 3.37 -3.49 12.38
CA SER A 200 2.75 -4.23 11.28
C SER A 200 1.70 -3.37 10.59
N CYS A 201 1.95 -2.98 9.36
CA CYS A 201 0.97 -2.32 8.49
C CYS A 201 0.21 -3.41 7.72
N VAL A 202 -1.08 -3.55 8.00
CA VAL A 202 -1.94 -4.57 7.36
C VAL A 202 -2.65 -3.94 6.18
N ILE A 203 -2.42 -4.50 5.01
CA ILE A 203 -2.99 -4.07 3.73
C ILE A 203 -4.02 -5.11 3.32
N LEU A 204 -5.21 -4.67 2.98
CA LEU A 204 -6.18 -5.53 2.30
C LEU A 204 -6.12 -5.24 0.80
N GLU A 205 -5.95 -6.29 0.03
CA GLU A 205 -5.90 -6.26 -1.42
C GLU A 205 -7.13 -6.96 -1.98
N VAL A 206 -7.80 -6.28 -2.91
CA VAL A 206 -8.96 -6.81 -3.66
C VAL A 206 -8.64 -6.67 -5.14
N THR A 207 -8.73 -7.76 -5.88
CA THR A 207 -8.46 -7.78 -7.33
C THR A 207 -9.53 -8.59 -8.05
N SER A 208 -9.81 -8.22 -9.30
CA SER A 208 -10.72 -8.96 -10.16
C SER A 208 -9.97 -10.05 -10.89
N VAL A 209 -10.56 -11.23 -10.99
CA VAL A 209 -9.97 -12.42 -11.60
C VAL A 209 -10.95 -13.03 -12.59
N GLN A 210 -10.45 -13.50 -13.72
CA GLN A 210 -11.18 -14.27 -14.70
C GLN A 210 -10.69 -15.71 -14.69
N GLU A 211 -11.63 -16.64 -14.63
CA GLU A 211 -11.35 -18.06 -14.79
C GLU A 211 -11.54 -18.45 -16.25
N GLU A 212 -10.50 -19.07 -16.84
CA GLU A 212 -10.53 -19.63 -18.18
C GLU A 212 -9.85 -21.00 -18.16
N HIS A 213 -10.58 -22.01 -18.56
CA HIS A 213 -10.10 -23.41 -18.65
C HIS A 213 -9.45 -23.92 -17.35
N GLY A 214 -10.04 -23.59 -16.19
CA GLY A 214 -9.54 -23.99 -14.88
C GLY A 214 -8.29 -23.23 -14.41
N ARG A 215 -7.94 -22.14 -15.08
CA ARG A 215 -6.86 -21.24 -14.66
C ARG A 215 -7.42 -19.86 -14.32
N TYR A 216 -6.80 -19.21 -13.36
CA TYR A 216 -7.21 -17.90 -12.87
C TYR A 216 -6.25 -16.81 -13.37
N TYR A 217 -6.80 -15.80 -14.05
CA TYR A 217 -6.05 -14.69 -14.62
C TYR A 217 -6.48 -13.39 -13.97
N GLN A 218 -5.53 -12.64 -13.45
CA GLN A 218 -5.82 -11.35 -12.85
C GLN A 218 -6.11 -10.30 -13.92
N LEU A 219 -7.27 -9.64 -13.80
CA LEU A 219 -7.63 -8.53 -14.67
C LEU A 219 -6.94 -7.24 -14.24
N GLN A 220 -6.24 -6.59 -15.19
CA GLN A 220 -5.46 -5.37 -14.93
C GLN A 220 -6.31 -4.09 -14.93
N ASN A 221 -7.57 -4.16 -14.44
CA ASN A 221 -8.45 -3.00 -14.41
C ASN A 221 -8.31 -2.24 -13.10
N ARG A 222 -7.71 -1.04 -13.17
CA ARG A 222 -7.44 -0.18 -12.02
C ARG A 222 -8.70 0.26 -11.27
N LYS A 223 -9.86 0.33 -11.93
CA LYS A 223 -11.13 0.76 -11.32
C LYS A 223 -11.67 -0.26 -10.31
N TYR A 224 -11.33 -1.54 -10.51
CA TYR A 224 -11.84 -2.66 -9.71
C TYR A 224 -10.74 -3.39 -8.93
N SER A 225 -9.56 -2.75 -8.79
CA SER A 225 -8.45 -3.28 -8.01
C SER A 225 -8.08 -2.29 -6.93
N ALA A 226 -8.17 -2.68 -5.67
CA ALA A 226 -7.88 -1.83 -4.52
C ALA A 226 -6.87 -2.49 -3.59
N ALA A 227 -5.95 -1.68 -3.05
CA ALA A 227 -5.07 -2.08 -1.96
C ALA A 227 -4.89 -0.90 -1.01
N GLU A 228 -5.24 -1.10 0.25
CA GLU A 228 -5.25 -0.05 1.26
C GLU A 228 -4.77 -0.57 2.62
N VAL A 229 -4.07 0.27 3.37
CA VAL A 229 -3.67 -0.01 4.76
C VAL A 229 -4.90 0.09 5.66
N ILE A 230 -5.48 -1.03 6.03
CA ILE A 230 -6.70 -1.10 6.85
C ILE A 230 -6.41 -0.95 8.35
N ALA A 231 -5.20 -1.34 8.80
CA ALA A 231 -4.77 -1.14 10.17
C ALA A 231 -3.26 -1.08 10.32
N VAL A 232 -2.83 -0.44 11.39
CA VAL A 232 -1.44 -0.42 11.83
C VAL A 232 -1.36 -0.89 13.28
N LEU A 233 -0.63 -1.97 13.51
CA LEU A 233 -0.47 -2.58 14.82
C LEU A 233 0.96 -2.33 15.33
N GLY A 234 1.07 -1.71 16.50
CA GLY A 234 2.35 -1.49 17.18
C GLY A 234 2.99 -2.77 17.70
N PRO A 235 4.24 -2.70 18.21
CA PRO A 235 4.86 -3.80 18.95
C PRO A 235 4.05 -4.14 20.22
N LYS A 236 4.03 -5.40 20.61
CA LYS A 236 3.19 -5.93 21.72
C LYS A 236 3.46 -5.30 23.12
N SER A 237 4.56 -4.61 23.29
CA SER A 237 4.88 -3.89 24.52
C SER A 237 4.04 -2.64 24.79
N ALA A 238 3.23 -2.20 23.85
CA ALA A 238 2.27 -1.11 23.99
C ALA A 238 0.85 -1.65 23.82
N GLN A 239 0.18 -1.93 24.92
CA GLN A 239 -1.25 -2.18 25.14
C GLN A 239 -2.08 -2.69 23.92
N ALA A 240 -2.64 -3.89 24.10
CA ALA A 240 -3.70 -4.43 23.26
C ALA A 240 -4.87 -3.43 23.17
N MET A 241 -5.04 -2.76 22.06
CA MET A 241 -6.32 -2.18 21.70
C MET A 241 -7.24 -3.33 21.28
N GLN A 242 -7.99 -3.87 22.26
CA GLN A 242 -9.12 -4.72 22.00
C GLN A 242 -10.20 -3.86 21.36
N VAL A 243 -10.40 -4.00 20.06
CA VAL A 243 -11.68 -3.64 19.46
C VAL A 243 -12.63 -4.76 19.81
N HIS A 244 -13.48 -4.55 20.83
CA HIS A 244 -14.51 -5.48 21.21
C HIS A 244 -15.52 -5.59 20.07
N SER A 245 -15.59 -6.75 19.43
CA SER A 245 -16.73 -7.16 18.60
C SER A 245 -17.52 -8.23 19.35
N PRO A 246 -18.81 -8.04 19.63
CA PRO A 246 -19.62 -8.98 20.41
C PRO A 246 -20.13 -10.21 19.64
N TYR A 247 -19.63 -10.50 18.44
CA TYR A 247 -20.15 -11.57 17.58
C TYR A 247 -19.15 -12.66 17.18
N ALA A 248 -18.17 -12.98 18.02
CA ALA A 248 -17.24 -14.09 17.75
C ALA A 248 -17.61 -15.38 18.48
N SER A 249 -18.84 -15.88 18.29
CA SER A 249 -19.16 -17.26 18.69
C SER A 249 -20.17 -17.89 17.74
N ARG A 250 -19.70 -18.94 17.08
CA ARG A 250 -20.37 -19.90 16.16
C ARG A 250 -20.28 -19.52 14.68
N MET A 251 -19.27 -20.07 14.01
CA MET A 251 -19.39 -20.92 12.83
C MET A 251 -17.99 -21.16 12.24
N ARG A 252 -17.46 -22.35 12.48
CA ARG A 252 -16.33 -22.88 11.71
C ARG A 252 -16.90 -23.58 10.48
N GLN A 253 -17.23 -22.85 9.44
CA GLN A 253 -17.35 -23.43 8.12
C GLN A 253 -16.06 -23.11 7.36
N ARG A 254 -15.40 -24.18 6.85
CA ARG A 254 -14.22 -24.08 6.02
C ARG A 254 -14.69 -23.66 4.63
N LEU A 255 -14.49 -22.41 4.26
CA LEU A 255 -14.45 -22.04 2.83
C LEU A 255 -13.30 -22.82 2.18
N PRO A 256 -13.43 -23.25 0.92
CA PRO A 256 -12.37 -23.96 0.22
C PRO A 256 -11.16 -23.03 0.09
N LEU A 257 -10.14 -23.30 0.91
CA LEU A 257 -8.81 -22.74 0.70
C LEU A 257 -8.23 -23.43 -0.54
N VAL A 258 -8.00 -22.67 -1.58
CA VAL A 258 -7.31 -23.18 -2.77
C VAL A 258 -5.82 -23.11 -2.49
N GLU A 259 -5.26 -24.18 -1.88
CA GLU A 259 -3.82 -24.29 -1.68
C GLU A 259 -3.11 -24.28 -3.03
N GLY A 260 -2.07 -23.43 -3.15
CA GLY A 260 -1.24 -23.36 -4.36
C GLY A 260 -1.86 -22.61 -5.53
N LEU A 261 -2.84 -21.72 -5.29
CA LEU A 261 -3.43 -20.91 -6.36
C LEU A 261 -2.37 -20.03 -7.05
N ILE A 262 -2.03 -20.37 -8.29
CA ILE A 262 -1.16 -19.57 -9.13
C ILE A 262 -2.04 -18.62 -9.95
N ILE A 263 -2.00 -17.33 -9.63
CA ILE A 263 -2.65 -16.28 -10.42
C ILE A 263 -1.65 -15.74 -11.42
N HIS A 264 -1.90 -15.98 -12.70
CA HIS A 264 -1.04 -15.52 -13.78
C HIS A 264 -1.40 -14.08 -14.19
N PRO A 265 -0.41 -13.20 -14.47
CA PRO A 265 -0.69 -11.92 -15.11
C PRO A 265 -1.16 -12.14 -16.53
N MET A 266 -2.25 -11.48 -16.92
CA MET A 266 -2.75 -11.54 -18.30
C MET A 266 -1.71 -10.90 -19.24
N GLN A 267 -1.24 -11.65 -20.25
CA GLN A 267 -0.41 -11.07 -21.30
C GLN A 267 -1.27 -10.11 -22.13
N ARG A 268 -0.74 -8.93 -22.40
CA ARG A 268 -1.39 -7.97 -23.29
C ARG A 268 -1.30 -8.51 -24.72
N GLU A 269 -2.44 -8.75 -25.37
CA GLU A 269 -2.55 -8.72 -26.81
C GLU A 269 -2.60 -7.29 -27.31
#